data_f067f5d34bdbce6a99e1fdd8cc4b350e
#
_entry.id   f067f5d34bdbce6a99e1fdd8cc4b350e
#
_cell.length_a   1.000
_cell.length_b   1.000
_cell.length_c   1.000
_cell.angle_alpha   90.00
_cell.angle_beta   90.00
_cell.angle_gamma   90.00
#
_symmetry.space_group_name_H-M   'P 1'
#
loop_
_entity.id
_entity.type
_entity.pdbx_description
1 polymer ?
#
loop_
_entity_poly.entity_id
_entity_poly.type
_entity_poly.pdbx_seq_one_letter_code
_entity_poly.pdbx_strand_id
1 'polypeptide(L)'
;MKSLFKPSLIALSIVATAQSAAAQDLGDARAGFAYADGVCAECHAVKKGQRVSPHERAPAFEVVANSRGMTEMALRVWFQSPHPSMPNLMLTEKLSDDLIAYILSLKTGRRSGSGT
;
A
#
# COMPACT_ATOMS: atom_id res chain seq x y z
N MET A 1 33.83 -59.23 -30.13
CA MET A 1 32.68 -58.83 -29.33
C MET A 1 32.74 -57.32 -29.16
N LYS A 2 31.93 -56.60 -29.88
CA LYS A 2 31.89 -55.13 -29.79
C LYS A 2 30.74 -54.75 -28.87
N SER A 3 31.11 -54.30 -27.67
CA SER A 3 30.17 -53.78 -26.69
C SER A 3 29.78 -52.34 -27.09
N LEU A 4 28.54 -52.16 -27.52
CA LEU A 4 27.94 -50.88 -27.82
C LEU A 4 27.36 -50.28 -26.52
N PHE A 5 28.20 -49.46 -25.82
CA PHE A 5 27.70 -48.61 -24.77
C PHE A 5 26.97 -47.40 -25.40
N LYS A 6 25.65 -47.37 -25.27
CA LYS A 6 24.84 -46.18 -25.58
C LYS A 6 24.85 -45.26 -24.36
N PRO A 7 25.35 -44.04 -24.46
CA PRO A 7 25.14 -43.06 -23.36
C PRO A 7 23.71 -42.61 -23.40
N SER A 8 22.93 -42.94 -22.37
CA SER A 8 21.61 -42.38 -22.12
C SER A 8 21.79 -40.94 -21.65
N LEU A 9 21.49 -40.02 -22.53
CA LEU A 9 21.38 -38.60 -22.19
C LEU A 9 20.09 -38.41 -21.38
N ILE A 10 20.21 -38.36 -20.06
CA ILE A 10 19.15 -37.92 -19.17
C ILE A 10 19.08 -36.43 -19.25
N ALA A 11 18.15 -35.89 -20.02
CA ALA A 11 17.84 -34.47 -20.04
C ALA A 11 17.15 -34.10 -18.71
N LEU A 12 17.92 -33.49 -17.81
CA LEU A 12 17.38 -32.92 -16.57
C LEU A 12 16.66 -31.62 -16.91
N SER A 13 15.33 -31.72 -17.08
CA SER A 13 14.47 -30.56 -17.30
C SER A 13 14.34 -29.81 -15.97
N ILE A 14 15.08 -28.72 -15.83
CA ILE A 14 14.89 -27.78 -14.73
C ILE A 14 13.63 -26.97 -15.02
N VAL A 15 12.53 -27.36 -14.40
CA VAL A 15 11.31 -26.56 -14.37
C VAL A 15 11.57 -25.37 -13.42
N ALA A 16 11.91 -24.24 -13.99
CA ALA A 16 11.95 -22.98 -13.24
C ALA A 16 10.51 -22.58 -12.88
N THR A 17 10.09 -22.90 -11.67
CA THR A 17 8.87 -22.36 -11.12
C THR A 17 9.10 -20.88 -10.86
N ALA A 18 8.59 -20.04 -11.75
CA ALA A 18 8.47 -18.61 -11.49
C ALA A 18 7.51 -18.41 -10.32
N GLN A 19 8.03 -18.28 -9.12
CA GLN A 19 7.26 -17.81 -7.99
C GLN A 19 6.96 -16.33 -8.24
N SER A 20 5.75 -16.06 -8.72
CA SER A 20 5.22 -14.70 -8.66
C SER A 20 5.21 -14.32 -7.19
N ALA A 21 6.13 -13.44 -6.78
CA ALA A 21 6.01 -12.74 -5.53
C ALA A 21 4.71 -11.93 -5.64
N ALA A 22 3.61 -12.46 -5.11
CA ALA A 22 2.41 -11.68 -4.91
C ALA A 22 2.84 -10.50 -4.06
N ALA A 23 2.77 -9.28 -4.62
CA ALA A 23 2.84 -8.07 -3.83
C ALA A 23 1.78 -8.24 -2.75
N GLN A 24 2.20 -8.26 -1.49
CA GLN A 24 1.27 -8.37 -0.38
C GLN A 24 0.38 -7.13 -0.48
N ASP A 25 -0.88 -7.33 -0.81
CA ASP A 25 -1.89 -6.30 -0.70
C ASP A 25 -1.98 -5.94 0.78
N LEU A 26 -1.36 -4.82 1.13
CA LEU A 26 -1.21 -4.38 2.51
C LEU A 26 -2.53 -4.00 3.15
N GLY A 27 -3.59 -3.82 2.36
CA GLY A 27 -4.92 -3.51 2.84
C GLY A 27 -5.88 -3.22 1.69
N ASP A 28 -7.15 -3.12 2.03
CA ASP A 28 -8.22 -2.76 1.10
C ASP A 28 -8.43 -1.23 1.11
N ALA A 29 -8.01 -0.55 0.04
CA ALA A 29 -8.16 0.89 -0.10
C ALA A 29 -9.63 1.36 -0.08
N ARG A 30 -10.57 0.52 -0.51
CA ARG A 30 -12.01 0.85 -0.49
C ARG A 30 -12.54 0.84 0.95
N ALA A 31 -12.16 -0.15 1.73
CA ALA A 31 -12.47 -0.20 3.16
C ALA A 31 -11.80 0.95 3.91
N GLY A 32 -10.57 1.27 3.56
CA GLY A 32 -9.84 2.43 4.10
C GLY A 32 -10.55 3.75 3.80
N PHE A 33 -11.03 3.94 2.57
CA PHE A 33 -11.83 5.11 2.21
C PHE A 33 -13.13 5.19 3.00
N ALA A 34 -13.86 4.08 3.13
CA ALA A 34 -15.12 4.06 3.87
C ALA A 34 -14.93 4.50 5.33
N TYR A 35 -13.86 4.04 5.96
CA TYR A 35 -13.52 4.49 7.31
C TYR A 35 -13.12 5.95 7.35
N ALA A 36 -12.27 6.39 6.44
CA ALA A 36 -11.82 7.79 6.37
C ALA A 36 -12.99 8.76 6.16
N ASP A 37 -13.92 8.42 5.28
CA ASP A 37 -15.11 9.24 5.00
C ASP A 37 -16.06 9.30 6.20
N GLY A 38 -16.14 8.26 7.01
CA GLY A 38 -16.99 8.21 8.19
C GLY A 38 -16.37 8.83 9.45
N VAL A 39 -15.06 8.84 9.58
CA VAL A 39 -14.37 9.25 10.81
C VAL A 39 -13.41 10.40 10.59
N CYS A 40 -12.48 10.27 9.65
CA CYS A 40 -11.41 11.25 9.45
C CYS A 40 -11.93 12.54 8.77
N ALA A 41 -13.02 12.42 8.01
CA ALA A 41 -13.59 13.52 7.25
C ALA A 41 -14.16 14.65 8.11
N GLU A 42 -14.35 14.44 9.40
CA GLU A 42 -14.71 15.53 10.32
C GLU A 42 -13.66 16.64 10.36
N CYS A 43 -12.40 16.28 10.21
CA CYS A 43 -11.28 17.21 10.29
C CYS A 43 -10.47 17.29 8.99
N HIS A 44 -10.33 16.19 8.27
CA HIS A 44 -9.49 16.08 7.09
C HIS A 44 -10.28 16.12 5.78
N ALA A 45 -9.71 16.73 4.75
CA ALA A 45 -10.12 16.48 3.37
C ALA A 45 -9.66 15.08 2.97
N VAL A 46 -10.55 14.12 2.90
CA VAL A 46 -10.18 12.71 2.68
C VAL A 46 -10.33 12.27 1.23
N LYS A 47 -11.07 12.99 0.41
CA LYS A 47 -11.38 12.62 -0.98
C LYS A 47 -10.28 13.08 -1.93
N LYS A 48 -10.05 12.29 -2.98
CA LYS A 48 -9.17 12.69 -4.07
C LYS A 48 -9.61 14.02 -4.67
N GLY A 49 -8.68 14.95 -4.86
CA GLY A 49 -8.94 16.29 -5.39
C GLY A 49 -9.50 17.28 -4.37
N GLN A 50 -9.87 16.83 -3.18
CA GLN A 50 -10.30 17.70 -2.10
C GLN A 50 -9.06 18.28 -1.40
N ARG A 51 -8.87 19.59 -1.47
CA ARG A 51 -7.64 20.25 -0.97
C ARG A 51 -7.83 20.99 0.33
N VAL A 52 -9.05 21.35 0.66
CA VAL A 52 -9.38 22.14 1.84
C VAL A 52 -10.04 21.24 2.87
N SER A 53 -9.36 21.08 4.00
CA SER A 53 -9.88 20.32 5.13
C SER A 53 -10.88 21.17 5.94
N PRO A 54 -11.90 20.53 6.55
CA PRO A 54 -12.82 21.23 7.46
C PRO A 54 -12.08 21.88 8.64
N HIS A 55 -11.04 21.23 9.14
CA HIS A 55 -10.19 21.79 10.19
C HIS A 55 -8.87 22.26 9.59
N GLU A 56 -8.54 23.53 9.80
CA GLU A 56 -7.37 24.19 9.16
C GLU A 56 -6.01 23.54 9.45
N ARG A 57 -5.86 22.90 10.62
CA ARG A 57 -4.63 22.19 11.00
C ARG A 57 -4.57 20.73 10.58
N ALA A 58 -5.66 20.19 10.04
CA ALA A 58 -5.71 18.83 9.56
C ALA A 58 -5.31 18.80 8.08
N PRO A 59 -4.18 18.20 7.69
CA PRO A 59 -3.77 18.18 6.29
C PRO A 59 -4.74 17.31 5.47
N ALA A 60 -4.96 17.72 4.22
CA ALA A 60 -5.69 16.87 3.27
C ALA A 60 -4.93 15.56 3.04
N PHE A 61 -5.63 14.45 2.90
CA PHE A 61 -5.01 13.13 2.68
C PHE A 61 -4.17 13.08 1.41
N GLU A 62 -4.55 13.79 0.38
CA GLU A 62 -3.74 13.91 -0.84
C GLU A 62 -2.42 14.64 -0.58
N VAL A 63 -2.41 15.63 0.29
CA VAL A 63 -1.18 16.31 0.72
C VAL A 63 -0.31 15.37 1.54
N VAL A 64 -0.89 14.62 2.47
CA VAL A 64 -0.17 13.60 3.25
C VAL A 64 0.46 12.56 2.34
N ALA A 65 -0.31 12.01 1.41
CA ALA A 65 0.17 10.98 0.48
C ALA A 65 1.36 11.45 -0.35
N ASN A 66 1.38 12.71 -0.75
CA ASN A 66 2.40 13.29 -1.63
C ASN A 66 3.53 13.99 -0.86
N SER A 67 3.52 13.96 0.46
CA SER A 67 4.62 14.49 1.27
C SER A 67 5.91 13.73 0.99
N ARG A 68 7.04 14.44 1.01
CA ARG A 68 8.35 13.84 0.76
C ARG A 68 8.62 12.72 1.77
N GLY A 69 9.02 11.55 1.28
CA GLY A 69 9.34 10.40 2.12
C GLY A 69 8.13 9.68 2.71
N MET A 70 6.91 10.02 2.27
CA MET A 70 5.72 9.33 2.72
C MET A 70 5.69 7.90 2.20
N THR A 71 5.72 6.97 3.13
CA THR A 71 5.72 5.52 2.88
C THR A 71 4.66 4.87 3.78
N GLU A 72 4.38 3.60 3.52
CA GLU A 72 3.56 2.78 4.39
C GLU A 72 4.09 2.79 5.84
N MET A 73 5.39 2.57 6.01
CA MET A 73 6.02 2.56 7.33
C MET A 73 5.86 3.92 8.04
N ALA A 74 6.03 5.02 7.31
CA ALA A 74 5.83 6.35 7.88
C ALA A 74 4.40 6.56 8.37
N LEU A 75 3.39 6.16 7.59
CA LEU A 75 1.99 6.22 8.00
C LEU A 75 1.69 5.31 9.19
N ARG A 76 2.26 4.11 9.21
CA ARG A 76 2.10 3.17 10.33
C ARG A 76 2.63 3.78 11.63
N VAL A 77 3.81 4.37 11.60
CA VAL A 77 4.38 5.07 12.76
C VAL A 77 3.50 6.24 13.19
N TRP A 78 2.97 7.01 12.23
CA TRP A 78 2.05 8.11 12.52
C TRP A 78 0.79 7.63 13.26
N PHE A 79 0.15 6.56 12.81
CA PHE A 79 -1.05 6.05 13.45
C PHE A 79 -0.81 5.43 14.83
N GLN A 80 0.43 5.07 15.14
CA GLN A 80 0.82 4.52 16.44
C GLN A 80 1.39 5.59 17.39
N SER A 81 1.56 6.81 16.91
CA SER A 81 2.15 7.90 17.68
C SER A 81 1.07 8.87 18.16
N PRO A 82 1.11 9.32 19.41
CA PRO A 82 0.20 10.35 19.89
C PRO A 82 0.40 11.66 19.11
N HIS A 83 -0.71 12.30 18.73
CA HIS A 83 -0.69 13.60 18.07
C HIS A 83 -1.45 14.62 18.95
N PRO A 84 -0.85 15.78 19.29
CA PRO A 84 -1.48 16.72 20.23
C PRO A 84 -2.83 17.27 19.75
N SER A 85 -3.05 17.33 18.44
CA SER A 85 -4.25 17.92 17.82
C SER A 85 -5.16 16.92 17.14
N MET A 86 -4.83 15.63 17.14
CA MET A 86 -5.61 14.56 16.54
C MET A 86 -6.03 13.59 17.65
N PRO A 87 -7.29 13.12 17.69
CA PRO A 87 -7.71 12.11 18.64
C PRO A 87 -6.83 10.85 18.56
N ASN A 88 -6.50 10.27 19.69
CA ASN A 88 -5.76 9.01 19.73
C ASN A 88 -6.68 7.88 19.29
N LEU A 89 -6.66 7.58 17.99
CA LEU A 89 -7.48 6.53 17.40
C LEU A 89 -6.82 5.17 17.65
N MET A 90 -7.54 4.30 18.32
CA MET A 90 -7.13 2.91 18.50
C MET A 90 -7.53 2.10 17.28
N LEU A 91 -6.70 2.16 16.24
CA LEU A 91 -6.93 1.40 15.01
C LEU A 91 -6.51 -0.05 15.20
N THR A 92 -7.34 -0.98 14.73
CA THR A 92 -6.90 -2.37 14.57
C THR A 92 -5.84 -2.44 13.48
N GLU A 93 -5.00 -3.47 13.50
CA GLU A 93 -3.98 -3.66 12.48
C GLU A 93 -4.58 -3.65 11.06
N LYS A 94 -5.63 -4.45 10.85
CA LYS A 94 -6.35 -4.49 9.58
C LYS A 94 -6.86 -3.12 9.13
N LEU A 95 -7.47 -2.37 10.03
CA LEU A 95 -8.01 -1.06 9.69
C LEU A 95 -6.90 -0.05 9.38
N SER A 96 -5.78 -0.15 10.09
CA SER A 96 -4.58 0.63 9.79
C SER A 96 -4.06 0.31 8.39
N ASP A 97 -3.99 -0.97 8.02
CA ASP A 97 -3.55 -1.42 6.69
C ASP A 97 -4.48 -0.90 5.59
N ASP A 98 -5.79 -1.01 5.78
CA ASP A 98 -6.78 -0.53 4.82
C ASP A 98 -6.69 1.01 4.63
N LEU A 99 -6.53 1.73 5.73
CA LEU A 99 -6.41 3.19 5.70
C LEU A 99 -5.10 3.65 5.03
N ILE A 100 -4.00 2.98 5.33
CA ILE A 100 -2.70 3.24 4.69
C ILE A 100 -2.79 2.97 3.17
N ALA A 101 -3.39 1.85 2.78
CA ALA A 101 -3.61 1.53 1.37
C ALA A 101 -4.41 2.62 0.66
N TYR A 102 -5.45 3.13 1.30
CA TYR A 102 -6.24 4.23 0.75
C TYR A 102 -5.43 5.52 0.62
N ILE A 103 -4.76 5.98 1.67
CA ILE A 103 -3.96 7.20 1.64
C ILE A 103 -2.89 7.11 0.54
N LEU A 104 -2.16 6.00 0.46
CA LEU A 104 -1.13 5.83 -0.56
C LEU A 104 -1.69 5.75 -1.98
N SER A 105 -2.95 5.36 -2.16
CA SER A 105 -3.61 5.40 -3.46
C SER A 105 -3.81 6.82 -4.00
N LEU A 106 -3.74 7.82 -3.13
CA LEU A 106 -3.85 9.25 -3.49
C LEU A 106 -2.54 9.85 -3.99
N LYS A 107 -1.45 9.09 -4.01
CA LYS A 107 -0.17 9.58 -4.57
C LYS A 107 -0.33 9.93 -6.05
N THR A 108 0.13 11.14 -6.38
CA THR A 108 0.25 11.59 -7.77
C THR A 108 1.65 11.22 -8.29
N GLY A 109 1.74 10.71 -9.53
CA GLY A 109 3.03 10.42 -10.16
C GLY A 109 3.48 8.96 -10.19
N ARG A 110 2.75 8.02 -9.57
CA ARG A 110 2.94 6.60 -9.86
C ARG A 110 2.06 6.21 -11.05
N ARG A 111 2.45 6.61 -12.25
CA ARG A 111 1.98 5.88 -13.43
C ARG A 111 2.57 4.49 -13.30
N SER A 112 1.70 3.51 -13.09
CA SER A 112 2.04 2.12 -13.35
C SER A 112 2.62 2.10 -14.76
N GLY A 113 3.92 1.86 -14.90
CA GLY A 113 4.50 1.56 -16.17
C GLY A 113 3.85 0.28 -16.66
N SER A 114 2.78 0.41 -17.45
CA SER A 114 2.37 -0.66 -18.32
C SER A 114 3.49 -0.80 -19.35
N GLY A 115 4.42 -1.69 -19.07
CA GLY A 115 5.38 -2.14 -20.05
C GLY A 115 4.60 -2.74 -21.24
N THR A 116 4.80 -2.17 -22.39
CA THR A 116 4.56 -2.83 -23.66
C THR A 116 5.54 -3.96 -23.83
#